data_7b3a826fe199bf34cc89751adaa391b9
#
_entry.id   7b3a826fe199bf34cc89751adaa391b9
#
_cell.length_a   1.000
_cell.length_b   1.000
_cell.length_c   1.000
_cell.angle_alpha   90.00
_cell.angle_beta   90.00
_cell.angle_gamma   90.00
#
_symmetry.space_group_name_H-M   'P 1'
#
loop_
_entity.id
_entity.type
_entity.pdbx_description
1 polymer ?
#
loop_
_entity_poly.entity_id
_entity_poly.type
_entity_poly.pdbx_seq_one_letter_code
_entity_poly.pdbx_strand_id
1 'polypeptide(L)'
;MACCLRKKRCVKARLSWKSKKKDTSSPSGYWAPEDDDDEGKIVFFGGTNYTFDLDDLLAASAEVLGKSAFVTTYKVAVEDTTTVVVKRLEEVIVGRREFEQTMDIVGRIRHDNVAELKAYYYSKNDKLAVYSYYSQGTLFEMLHGNKEENRVPLDWESRLRIAIGTARGLAIIHEADNGKFVHGNIKSSNIFIDSQCNSCICDLGLTPIMRSLPQTTICSSGYHAPEITNTRKCTQFSDVYSIGVVLLELITGKSPARPLSEDENMDLASWIRSVVSKEWTGEVFDIELLKQTGIEEEMVEMLQIGLACVALKPQDRPHITDIVNMIQSIPQ
;
A
#
# COMPACT_ATOMS: atom_id res chain seq x y z
N MET A 1 -36.61 6.84 -23.05
CA MET A 1 -35.35 7.53 -23.37
C MET A 1 -34.22 6.75 -22.70
N ALA A 2 -33.27 6.32 -23.50
CA ALA A 2 -32.30 5.28 -23.13
C ALA A 2 -31.25 5.77 -22.13
N CYS A 3 -31.18 5.11 -20.98
CA CYS A 3 -30.15 5.32 -19.98
C CYS A 3 -28.88 4.58 -20.45
N CYS A 4 -27.85 5.35 -20.82
CA CYS A 4 -26.56 4.84 -21.26
C CYS A 4 -25.78 4.24 -20.07
N LEU A 5 -25.90 2.95 -19.85
CA LEU A 5 -25.01 2.16 -19.02
C LEU A 5 -23.62 2.13 -19.67
N ARG A 6 -22.72 3.01 -19.23
CA ARG A 6 -21.29 2.87 -19.52
C ARG A 6 -20.73 1.68 -18.73
N LYS A 7 -20.82 0.48 -19.31
CA LYS A 7 -20.03 -0.67 -18.88
C LYS A 7 -18.56 -0.28 -18.95
N LYS A 8 -17.84 -0.31 -17.80
CA LYS A 8 -16.38 -0.30 -17.78
C LYS A 8 -15.93 -1.42 -18.73
N ARG A 9 -15.26 -1.08 -19.83
CA ARG A 9 -14.67 -2.05 -20.74
C ARG A 9 -13.58 -2.78 -19.97
N CYS A 10 -13.86 -4.00 -19.57
CA CYS A 10 -12.84 -4.97 -19.16
C CYS A 10 -11.92 -5.19 -20.35
N VAL A 11 -10.76 -4.55 -20.36
CA VAL A 11 -9.72 -4.80 -21.36
C VAL A 11 -9.04 -6.09 -20.92
N LYS A 12 -9.48 -7.21 -21.48
CA LYS A 12 -8.75 -8.48 -21.38
C LYS A 12 -7.39 -8.29 -22.06
N ALA A 13 -6.41 -7.88 -21.31
CA ALA A 13 -5.03 -7.86 -21.75
C ALA A 13 -4.45 -9.25 -21.50
N ARG A 14 -4.12 -10.00 -22.55
CA ARG A 14 -3.14 -11.06 -22.41
C ARG A 14 -1.84 -10.39 -22.01
N LEU A 15 -1.20 -10.90 -20.97
CA LEU A 15 0.18 -10.54 -20.62
C LEU A 15 1.10 -11.01 -21.78
N SER A 16 1.07 -10.31 -22.92
CA SER A 16 1.90 -10.65 -24.05
C SER A 16 3.31 -10.09 -23.84
N TRP A 17 4.16 -10.90 -23.27
CA TRP A 17 5.58 -10.66 -23.13
C TRP A 17 6.26 -10.99 -24.46
N LYS A 18 6.25 -10.03 -25.40
CA LYS A 18 7.14 -10.15 -26.56
C LYS A 18 8.56 -9.83 -26.08
N SER A 19 9.35 -10.86 -25.81
CA SER A 19 10.80 -10.73 -25.77
C SER A 19 11.25 -10.16 -27.13
N LYS A 20 11.69 -8.91 -27.15
CA LYS A 20 12.41 -8.39 -28.31
C LYS A 20 13.76 -9.09 -28.35
N LYS A 21 13.89 -10.15 -29.13
CA LYS A 21 15.19 -10.59 -29.62
C LYS A 21 15.77 -9.45 -30.43
N LYS A 22 16.77 -8.77 -29.90
CA LYS A 22 17.64 -7.88 -30.64
C LYS A 22 18.71 -8.75 -31.28
N ASP A 23 18.59 -8.99 -32.57
CA ASP A 23 19.73 -9.40 -33.39
C ASP A 23 20.74 -8.24 -33.37
N THR A 24 21.86 -8.44 -32.73
CA THR A 24 23.04 -7.60 -32.90
C THR A 24 24.24 -8.49 -33.13
N SER A 25 24.58 -8.66 -34.39
CA SER A 25 25.93 -8.98 -34.81
C SER A 25 26.81 -7.74 -34.68
N SER A 26 27.84 -7.79 -33.85
CA SER A 26 29.07 -6.97 -33.94
C SER A 26 30.16 -7.51 -33.02
N PRO A 27 31.45 -7.39 -33.40
CA PRO A 27 32.51 -8.26 -32.90
C PRO A 27 33.40 -7.62 -31.81
N SER A 28 34.06 -8.53 -31.11
CA SER A 28 35.32 -8.38 -30.36
C SER A 28 35.35 -7.60 -29.03
N GLY A 29 35.63 -8.36 -27.99
CA GLY A 29 36.74 -8.10 -27.11
C GLY A 29 36.51 -7.22 -25.89
N TYR A 30 36.07 -7.85 -24.79
CA TYR A 30 36.65 -7.65 -23.46
C TYR A 30 35.96 -8.63 -22.50
N TRP A 31 36.73 -9.40 -21.76
CA TRP A 31 36.28 -10.37 -20.79
C TRP A 31 35.64 -9.63 -19.60
N ALA A 32 34.32 -9.71 -19.48
CA ALA A 32 33.58 -9.51 -18.23
C ALA A 32 33.19 -10.92 -17.75
N PRO A 33 33.15 -11.20 -16.42
CA PRO A 33 32.66 -12.49 -15.96
C PRO A 33 31.21 -12.64 -16.38
N GLU A 34 30.95 -13.68 -17.14
CA GLU A 34 29.64 -14.15 -17.54
C GLU A 34 28.91 -14.63 -16.28
N ASP A 35 27.98 -13.84 -15.72
CA ASP A 35 26.90 -14.35 -14.89
C ASP A 35 25.91 -15.02 -15.85
N ASP A 36 26.24 -16.25 -16.19
CA ASP A 36 25.47 -17.14 -17.03
C ASP A 36 24.36 -17.78 -16.19
N ASP A 37 23.21 -17.09 -16.09
CA ASP A 37 21.89 -17.68 -15.79
C ASP A 37 20.81 -16.61 -15.96
N ASP A 38 20.49 -16.23 -17.20
CA ASP A 38 19.46 -15.25 -17.55
C ASP A 38 18.04 -15.87 -17.55
N GLU A 39 17.89 -17.14 -17.19
CA GLU A 39 16.59 -17.76 -16.97
C GLU A 39 16.09 -17.43 -15.56
N GLY A 40 15.24 -16.41 -15.50
CA GLY A 40 14.55 -16.05 -14.25
C GLY A 40 13.74 -17.23 -13.71
N LYS A 41 13.86 -17.49 -12.41
CA LYS A 41 13.10 -18.52 -11.71
C LYS A 41 12.08 -17.88 -10.79
N ILE A 42 10.84 -18.41 -10.81
CA ILE A 42 9.84 -18.05 -9.80
C ILE A 42 10.19 -18.76 -8.48
N VAL A 43 10.14 -18.00 -7.39
CA VAL A 43 10.40 -18.50 -6.02
C VAL A 43 9.12 -18.36 -5.21
N PHE A 44 8.63 -19.47 -4.67
CA PHE A 44 7.42 -19.53 -3.84
C PHE A 44 7.74 -19.56 -2.36
N PHE A 45 6.84 -18.98 -1.54
CA PHE A 45 6.90 -19.00 -0.09
C PHE A 45 5.74 -19.83 0.49
N GLY A 46 5.97 -20.44 1.66
CA GLY A 46 4.89 -21.04 2.46
C GLY A 46 4.62 -22.53 2.26
N GLY A 47 5.48 -23.27 1.55
CA GLY A 47 5.40 -24.76 1.51
C GLY A 47 4.10 -25.35 0.98
N THR A 48 3.17 -24.55 0.49
CA THR A 48 1.97 -24.99 -0.20
C THR A 48 2.35 -25.38 -1.62
N ASN A 49 1.90 -26.52 -2.09
CA ASN A 49 1.97 -26.90 -3.49
C ASN A 49 1.13 -25.90 -4.30
N TYR A 50 1.74 -24.79 -4.70
CA TYR A 50 1.09 -23.95 -5.71
C TYR A 50 1.01 -24.78 -6.98
N THR A 51 -0.19 -24.83 -7.54
CA THR A 51 -0.50 -25.63 -8.73
C THR A 51 -0.13 -24.90 -10.03
N PHE A 52 0.43 -23.69 -9.95
CA PHE A 52 0.79 -22.88 -11.11
C PHE A 52 2.30 -22.60 -11.16
N ASP A 53 2.83 -22.48 -12.36
CA ASP A 53 4.18 -22.02 -12.62
C ASP A 53 4.21 -20.61 -13.26
N LEU A 54 5.38 -20.20 -13.76
CA LEU A 54 5.52 -18.90 -14.42
C LEU A 54 4.73 -18.83 -15.74
N ASP A 55 4.72 -19.92 -16.50
CA ASP A 55 4.05 -19.97 -17.80
C ASP A 55 2.54 -19.90 -17.63
N ASP A 56 2.00 -20.56 -16.62
CA ASP A 56 0.58 -20.47 -16.21
C ASP A 56 0.21 -19.03 -15.83
N LEU A 57 1.06 -18.37 -15.04
CA LEU A 57 0.86 -16.99 -14.63
C LEU A 57 0.87 -16.01 -15.82
N LEU A 58 1.76 -16.26 -16.80
CA LEU A 58 1.89 -15.44 -18.00
C LEU A 58 0.79 -15.71 -19.03
N ALA A 59 0.27 -16.95 -19.07
CA ALA A 59 -0.82 -17.35 -19.96
C ALA A 59 -2.20 -16.95 -19.40
N ALA A 60 -2.31 -16.72 -18.10
CA ALA A 60 -3.56 -16.45 -17.42
C ALA A 60 -4.24 -15.16 -17.89
N SER A 61 -5.56 -15.12 -17.71
CA SER A 61 -6.35 -13.91 -17.95
C SER A 61 -6.04 -12.86 -16.88
N ALA A 62 -5.61 -11.68 -17.28
CA ALA A 62 -5.23 -10.59 -16.39
C ALA A 62 -6.11 -9.35 -16.59
N GLU A 63 -6.51 -8.75 -15.48
CA GLU A 63 -7.20 -7.46 -15.41
C GLU A 63 -6.29 -6.44 -14.73
N VAL A 64 -6.12 -5.25 -15.31
CA VAL A 64 -5.33 -4.18 -14.69
C VAL A 64 -6.16 -3.55 -13.56
N LEU A 65 -5.70 -3.72 -12.31
CA LEU A 65 -6.30 -3.08 -11.13
C LEU A 65 -5.84 -1.65 -10.96
N GLY A 66 -4.57 -1.36 -11.29
CA GLY A 66 -4.01 -0.02 -11.15
C GLY A 66 -2.61 0.10 -11.74
N LYS A 67 -2.22 1.34 -11.99
CA LYS A 67 -0.86 1.69 -12.44
C LYS A 67 -0.37 2.88 -11.64
N SER A 68 0.82 2.74 -11.06
CA SER A 68 1.56 3.82 -10.41
C SER A 68 2.78 4.21 -11.24
N ALA A 69 3.64 5.08 -10.72
CA ALA A 69 4.84 5.54 -11.43
C ALA A 69 5.77 4.38 -11.84
N PHE A 70 5.88 3.35 -10.99
CA PHE A 70 6.87 2.28 -11.15
C PHE A 70 6.31 0.87 -10.96
N VAL A 71 4.99 0.73 -10.76
CA VAL A 71 4.35 -0.57 -10.51
C VAL A 71 3.03 -0.64 -11.26
N THR A 72 2.85 -1.70 -12.03
CA THR A 72 1.55 -2.05 -12.60
C THR A 72 0.99 -3.26 -11.86
N THR A 73 -0.24 -3.14 -11.34
CA THR A 73 -0.91 -4.17 -10.55
C THR A 73 -1.97 -4.86 -11.39
N TYR A 74 -1.94 -6.18 -11.40
CA TYR A 74 -2.87 -7.03 -12.13
C TYR A 74 -3.61 -7.96 -11.18
N LYS A 75 -4.89 -8.19 -11.45
CA LYS A 75 -5.64 -9.34 -10.94
C LYS A 75 -5.51 -10.45 -11.96
N VAL A 76 -5.04 -11.60 -11.52
CA VAL A 76 -4.78 -12.74 -12.39
C VAL A 76 -5.56 -13.95 -11.86
N ALA A 77 -6.38 -14.55 -12.72
CA ALA A 77 -7.04 -15.81 -12.44
C ALA A 77 -6.15 -16.94 -12.95
N VAL A 78 -5.53 -17.65 -12.01
CA VAL A 78 -4.69 -18.81 -12.31
C VAL A 78 -5.53 -20.04 -12.00
N GLU A 79 -5.80 -20.88 -12.97
CA GLU A 79 -6.76 -21.97 -12.89
C GLU A 79 -8.19 -21.52 -12.49
N ASP A 80 -9.13 -22.45 -12.44
CA ASP A 80 -10.57 -22.12 -12.23
C ASP A 80 -10.91 -21.56 -10.85
N THR A 81 -10.01 -21.69 -9.86
CA THR A 81 -10.33 -21.36 -8.46
C THR A 81 -9.37 -20.37 -7.79
N THR A 82 -8.18 -20.14 -8.36
CA THR A 82 -7.13 -19.34 -7.71
C THR A 82 -7.01 -17.96 -8.33
N THR A 83 -7.28 -16.91 -7.56
CA THR A 83 -7.04 -15.53 -7.96
C THR A 83 -5.89 -14.94 -7.15
N VAL A 84 -4.94 -14.31 -7.83
CA VAL A 84 -3.79 -13.65 -7.22
C VAL A 84 -3.67 -12.21 -7.71
N VAL A 85 -2.96 -11.40 -6.95
CA VAL A 85 -2.52 -10.07 -7.37
C VAL A 85 -1.06 -10.16 -7.80
N VAL A 86 -0.78 -9.75 -9.04
CA VAL A 86 0.58 -9.70 -9.57
C VAL A 86 1.00 -8.26 -9.73
N LYS A 87 2.08 -7.87 -9.08
CA LYS A 87 2.70 -6.56 -9.24
C LYS A 87 3.93 -6.67 -10.12
N ARG A 88 3.90 -5.99 -11.26
CA ARG A 88 5.06 -5.83 -12.14
C ARG A 88 5.82 -4.59 -11.72
N LEU A 89 7.09 -4.77 -11.38
CA LEU A 89 7.99 -3.73 -10.89
C LEU A 89 8.85 -3.23 -12.06
N GLU A 90 8.65 -1.96 -12.47
CA GLU A 90 9.24 -1.43 -13.71
C GLU A 90 10.59 -0.73 -13.47
N GLU A 91 10.82 -0.14 -12.27
CA GLU A 91 11.99 0.69 -11.97
C GLU A 91 12.76 0.17 -10.73
N VAL A 92 13.06 -1.13 -10.73
CA VAL A 92 13.94 -1.75 -9.72
C VAL A 92 15.38 -1.35 -10.04
N ILE A 93 16.07 -0.76 -9.04
CA ILE A 93 17.42 -0.19 -9.22
C ILE A 93 18.51 -0.95 -8.48
N VAL A 94 18.13 -2.02 -7.79
CA VAL A 94 19.06 -2.92 -7.06
C VAL A 94 19.37 -4.16 -7.89
N GLY A 95 20.52 -4.76 -7.61
CA GLY A 95 20.91 -6.01 -8.25
C GLY A 95 20.08 -7.21 -7.74
N ARG A 96 20.18 -8.35 -8.43
CA ARG A 96 19.46 -9.59 -8.13
C ARG A 96 19.59 -10.00 -6.66
N ARG A 97 20.78 -10.03 -6.13
CA ARG A 97 21.05 -10.46 -4.75
C ARG A 97 20.30 -9.61 -3.71
N GLU A 98 20.33 -8.30 -3.85
CA GLU A 98 19.67 -7.38 -2.91
C GLU A 98 18.14 -7.49 -3.04
N PHE A 99 17.63 -7.67 -4.27
CA PHE A 99 16.21 -7.91 -4.51
C PHE A 99 15.76 -9.21 -3.82
N GLU A 100 16.45 -10.33 -4.07
CA GLU A 100 16.12 -11.63 -3.48
C GLU A 100 16.19 -11.60 -1.96
N GLN A 101 17.22 -10.98 -1.38
CA GLN A 101 17.32 -10.80 0.08
C GLN A 101 16.13 -10.05 0.67
N THR A 102 15.69 -8.97 0.00
CA THR A 102 14.52 -8.22 0.44
C THR A 102 13.25 -9.05 0.34
N MET A 103 13.05 -9.75 -0.79
CA MET A 103 11.89 -10.61 -0.97
C MET A 103 11.86 -11.78 0.02
N ASP A 104 13.00 -12.34 0.37
CA ASP A 104 13.13 -13.41 1.37
C ASP A 104 12.73 -12.94 2.78
N ILE A 105 13.08 -11.71 3.16
CA ILE A 105 12.62 -11.12 4.43
C ILE A 105 11.10 -10.98 4.40
N VAL A 106 10.57 -10.34 3.36
CA VAL A 106 9.12 -10.14 3.18
C VAL A 106 8.38 -11.46 3.15
N GLY A 107 8.89 -12.44 2.40
CA GLY A 107 8.27 -13.75 2.24
C GLY A 107 8.22 -14.60 3.51
N ARG A 108 8.95 -14.24 4.57
CA ARG A 108 8.90 -14.90 5.89
C ARG A 108 7.90 -14.27 6.84
N ILE A 109 7.44 -13.05 6.57
CA ILE A 109 6.47 -12.39 7.43
C ILE A 109 5.10 -13.07 7.23
N ARG A 110 4.52 -13.55 8.33
CA ARG A 110 3.19 -14.15 8.38
C ARG A 110 2.40 -13.50 9.50
N HIS A 111 1.39 -12.72 9.14
CA HIS A 111 0.52 -12.06 10.09
C HIS A 111 -0.79 -11.67 9.39
N ASP A 112 -1.92 -11.73 10.09
CA ASP A 112 -3.24 -11.46 9.53
C ASP A 112 -3.38 -10.04 8.95
N ASN A 113 -2.61 -9.09 9.47
CA ASN A 113 -2.64 -7.70 9.03
C ASN A 113 -1.50 -7.32 8.07
N VAL A 114 -0.78 -8.30 7.51
CA VAL A 114 0.25 -8.10 6.48
C VAL A 114 -0.07 -8.98 5.28
N ALA A 115 -0.15 -8.38 4.10
CA ALA A 115 -0.44 -9.11 2.88
C ALA A 115 0.68 -10.12 2.58
N GLU A 116 0.29 -11.39 2.48
CA GLU A 116 1.23 -12.48 2.24
C GLU A 116 1.84 -12.40 0.85
N LEU A 117 3.18 -12.31 0.78
CA LEU A 117 3.92 -12.54 -0.45
C LEU A 117 3.94 -14.05 -0.73
N LYS A 118 3.30 -14.47 -1.82
CA LYS A 118 3.21 -15.88 -2.23
C LYS A 118 4.40 -16.33 -3.06
N ALA A 119 4.85 -15.45 -3.95
CA ALA A 119 5.98 -15.72 -4.81
C ALA A 119 6.61 -14.42 -5.32
N TYR A 120 7.84 -14.51 -5.78
CA TYR A 120 8.46 -13.49 -6.62
C TYR A 120 9.14 -14.11 -7.84
N TYR A 121 9.34 -13.28 -8.86
CA TYR A 121 10.11 -13.61 -10.05
C TYR A 121 11.11 -12.49 -10.32
N TYR A 122 12.34 -12.86 -10.65
CA TYR A 122 13.39 -11.93 -11.06
C TYR A 122 14.06 -12.41 -12.33
N SER A 123 14.06 -11.57 -13.35
CA SER A 123 14.89 -11.70 -14.55
C SER A 123 15.48 -10.34 -14.92
N LYS A 124 16.32 -10.32 -15.93
CA LYS A 124 16.90 -9.08 -16.46
C LYS A 124 15.81 -8.07 -16.87
N ASN A 125 14.75 -8.56 -17.51
CA ASN A 125 13.71 -7.71 -18.11
C ASN A 125 12.51 -7.48 -17.18
N ASP A 126 12.18 -8.45 -16.32
CA ASP A 126 10.94 -8.46 -15.57
C ASP A 126 11.15 -8.87 -14.11
N LYS A 127 10.50 -8.15 -13.23
CA LYS A 127 10.43 -8.43 -11.80
C LYS A 127 8.98 -8.41 -11.38
N LEU A 128 8.53 -9.51 -10.74
CA LEU A 128 7.15 -9.68 -10.31
C LEU A 128 7.11 -10.01 -8.82
N ALA A 129 6.09 -9.51 -8.15
CA ALA A 129 5.71 -9.93 -6.81
C ALA A 129 4.25 -10.40 -6.83
N VAL A 130 3.98 -11.58 -6.28
CA VAL A 130 2.67 -12.23 -6.29
C VAL A 130 2.10 -12.27 -4.88
N TYR A 131 0.89 -11.72 -4.70
CA TYR A 131 0.20 -11.61 -3.42
C TYR A 131 -1.17 -12.29 -3.46
N SER A 132 -1.74 -12.53 -2.29
CA SER A 132 -3.16 -12.92 -2.15
C SER A 132 -4.08 -11.84 -2.73
N TYR A 133 -5.21 -12.25 -3.29
CA TYR A 133 -6.25 -11.33 -3.75
C TYR A 133 -7.26 -11.06 -2.65
N TYR A 134 -7.57 -9.78 -2.40
CA TYR A 134 -8.57 -9.33 -1.45
C TYR A 134 -9.76 -8.74 -2.21
N SER A 135 -10.94 -9.34 -2.04
CA SER A 135 -12.13 -9.04 -2.87
C SER A 135 -12.77 -7.69 -2.59
N GLN A 136 -12.58 -7.13 -1.39
CA GLN A 136 -13.16 -5.83 -1.01
C GLN A 136 -12.35 -4.64 -1.54
N GLY A 137 -11.16 -4.89 -2.11
CA GLY A 137 -10.30 -3.83 -2.61
C GLY A 137 -9.49 -3.14 -1.51
N THR A 138 -9.19 -1.87 -1.70
CA THR A 138 -8.35 -1.06 -0.80
C THR A 138 -9.18 -0.14 0.09
N LEU A 139 -8.60 0.28 1.22
CA LEU A 139 -9.20 1.30 2.09
C LEU A 139 -9.48 2.60 1.32
N PHE A 140 -8.60 2.98 0.38
CA PHE A 140 -8.82 4.15 -0.47
C PHE A 140 -10.10 4.04 -1.30
N GLU A 141 -10.35 2.87 -1.91
CA GLU A 141 -11.58 2.64 -2.69
C GLU A 141 -12.82 2.64 -1.80
N MET A 142 -12.72 2.14 -0.59
CA MET A 142 -13.82 2.14 0.38
C MET A 142 -14.16 3.55 0.88
N LEU A 143 -13.17 4.40 1.13
CA LEU A 143 -13.41 5.78 1.61
C LEU A 143 -13.74 6.76 0.47
N HIS A 144 -13.05 6.65 -0.67
CA HIS A 144 -13.05 7.68 -1.72
C HIS A 144 -13.53 7.19 -3.10
N GLY A 145 -13.85 5.89 -3.24
CA GLY A 145 -14.39 5.33 -4.47
C GLY A 145 -15.70 6.00 -4.88
N ASN A 146 -16.15 5.73 -6.11
CA ASN A 146 -17.41 6.29 -6.61
C ASN A 146 -18.55 5.99 -5.63
N LYS A 147 -19.23 7.04 -5.17
CA LYS A 147 -20.44 6.95 -4.36
C LYS A 147 -21.58 6.50 -5.27
N GLU A 148 -21.63 5.20 -5.61
CA GLU A 148 -22.84 4.62 -6.22
C GLU A 148 -23.95 4.62 -5.18
N GLU A 149 -25.20 4.70 -5.61
CA GLU A 149 -26.41 4.81 -4.73
C GLU A 149 -26.50 3.71 -3.67
N ASN A 150 -25.75 2.61 -3.82
CA ASN A 150 -25.79 1.43 -2.93
C ASN A 150 -24.49 1.23 -2.11
N ARG A 151 -23.57 2.22 -2.03
CA ARG A 151 -22.40 2.10 -1.19
C ARG A 151 -22.80 2.13 0.28
N VAL A 152 -22.41 1.09 1.04
CA VAL A 152 -22.51 1.10 2.50
C VAL A 152 -21.31 1.86 3.06
N PRO A 153 -21.52 2.99 3.75
CA PRO A 153 -20.43 3.72 4.42
C PRO A 153 -19.75 2.83 5.47
N LEU A 154 -18.43 3.02 5.66
CA LEU A 154 -17.72 2.43 6.78
C LEU A 154 -18.22 3.08 8.09
N ASP A 155 -18.83 2.27 8.96
CA ASP A 155 -19.19 2.67 10.29
C ASP A 155 -17.98 2.82 11.21
N TRP A 156 -18.19 3.32 12.42
CA TRP A 156 -17.11 3.56 13.38
C TRP A 156 -16.38 2.27 13.76
N GLU A 157 -17.10 1.22 14.06
CA GLU A 157 -16.53 -0.08 14.44
C GLU A 157 -15.60 -0.63 13.35
N SER A 158 -16.03 -0.56 12.08
CA SER A 158 -15.22 -0.96 10.94
C SER A 158 -13.96 -0.09 10.81
N ARG A 159 -14.07 1.24 10.98
CA ARG A 159 -12.91 2.15 10.92
C ARG A 159 -11.93 1.90 12.05
N LEU A 160 -12.42 1.65 13.26
CA LEU A 160 -11.58 1.32 14.41
C LEU A 160 -10.87 -0.03 14.22
N ARG A 161 -11.58 -1.05 13.72
CA ARG A 161 -11.00 -2.36 13.39
C ARG A 161 -9.90 -2.25 12.33
N ILE A 162 -10.11 -1.46 11.29
CA ILE A 162 -9.11 -1.16 10.24
C ILE A 162 -7.90 -0.45 10.84
N ALA A 163 -8.11 0.55 11.71
CA ALA A 163 -7.03 1.27 12.39
C ALA A 163 -6.17 0.34 13.25
N ILE A 164 -6.80 -0.49 14.09
CA ILE A 164 -6.12 -1.49 14.95
C ILE A 164 -5.32 -2.47 14.09
N GLY A 165 -5.93 -3.04 13.05
CA GLY A 165 -5.26 -4.00 12.18
C GLY A 165 -4.07 -3.38 11.45
N THR A 166 -4.23 -2.16 10.94
CA THR A 166 -3.13 -1.45 10.27
C THR A 166 -1.97 -1.17 11.22
N ALA A 167 -2.26 -0.73 12.46
CA ALA A 167 -1.23 -0.48 13.46
C ALA A 167 -0.50 -1.78 13.85
N ARG A 168 -1.23 -2.89 14.07
CA ARG A 168 -0.64 -4.22 14.36
C ARG A 168 0.23 -4.70 13.21
N GLY A 169 -0.25 -4.60 11.97
CA GLY A 169 0.51 -4.97 10.78
C GLY A 169 1.81 -4.19 10.69
N LEU A 170 1.78 -2.87 10.92
CA LEU A 170 2.98 -2.04 10.91
C LEU A 170 3.95 -2.38 12.05
N ALA A 171 3.45 -2.73 13.24
CA ALA A 171 4.29 -3.16 14.35
C ALA A 171 5.09 -4.42 14.00
N ILE A 172 4.45 -5.44 13.42
CA ILE A 172 5.11 -6.65 12.93
C ILE A 172 6.15 -6.35 11.84
N ILE A 173 5.84 -5.42 10.94
CA ILE A 173 6.78 -4.99 9.89
C ILE A 173 8.01 -4.35 10.52
N HIS A 174 7.85 -3.49 11.53
CA HIS A 174 8.96 -2.82 12.21
C HIS A 174 9.83 -3.78 13.04
N GLU A 175 9.29 -4.91 13.49
CA GLU A 175 10.06 -5.96 14.18
C GLU A 175 10.90 -6.82 13.23
N ALA A 176 10.55 -6.86 11.94
CA ALA A 176 11.25 -7.65 10.95
C ALA A 176 12.72 -7.18 10.78
N ASP A 177 13.58 -8.07 10.28
CA ASP A 177 15.01 -7.83 10.08
C ASP A 177 15.70 -7.24 11.34
N ASN A 178 15.47 -7.86 12.49
CA ASN A 178 16.01 -7.43 13.79
C ASN A 178 15.63 -5.97 14.15
N GLY A 179 14.40 -5.58 13.87
CA GLY A 179 13.87 -4.26 14.20
C GLY A 179 14.36 -3.14 13.27
N LYS A 180 14.81 -3.46 12.07
CA LYS A 180 15.34 -2.47 11.11
C LYS A 180 14.46 -2.26 9.88
N PHE A 181 13.44 -3.10 9.71
CA PHE A 181 12.62 -3.04 8.51
C PHE A 181 11.71 -1.79 8.51
N VAL A 182 11.56 -1.20 7.34
CA VAL A 182 10.75 0.01 7.11
C VAL A 182 9.85 -0.25 5.90
N HIS A 183 8.59 0.12 5.99
CA HIS A 183 7.66 -0.01 4.87
C HIS A 183 7.89 1.11 3.82
N GLY A 184 7.93 2.36 4.26
CA GLY A 184 8.26 3.54 3.45
C GLY A 184 7.19 3.99 2.45
N ASN A 185 5.99 3.35 2.43
CA ASN A 185 4.90 3.71 1.52
C ASN A 185 3.51 3.36 2.10
N ILE A 186 3.29 3.64 3.39
CA ILE A 186 1.99 3.48 4.04
C ILE A 186 1.02 4.52 3.49
N LYS A 187 -0.13 4.05 2.99
CA LYS A 187 -1.24 4.88 2.49
C LYS A 187 -2.49 4.02 2.32
N SER A 188 -3.68 4.62 2.29
CA SER A 188 -4.95 3.87 2.20
C SER A 188 -5.07 2.99 0.95
N SER A 189 -4.43 3.35 -0.17
CA SER A 189 -4.39 2.50 -1.37
C SER A 189 -3.45 1.28 -1.27
N ASN A 190 -2.64 1.20 -0.21
CA ASN A 190 -1.78 0.05 0.10
C ASN A 190 -2.26 -0.72 1.34
N ILE A 191 -3.51 -0.51 1.75
CA ILE A 191 -4.18 -1.25 2.82
C ILE A 191 -5.36 -1.95 2.18
N PHE A 192 -5.26 -3.28 2.02
CA PHE A 192 -6.35 -4.12 1.55
C PHE A 192 -7.32 -4.43 2.69
N ILE A 193 -8.59 -4.59 2.34
CA ILE A 193 -9.66 -4.91 3.29
C ILE A 193 -10.26 -6.25 2.89
N ASP A 194 -10.46 -7.12 3.87
CA ASP A 194 -11.17 -8.38 3.67
C ASP A 194 -12.68 -8.23 3.91
N SER A 195 -13.43 -9.34 3.77
CA SER A 195 -14.89 -9.36 3.95
C SER A 195 -15.35 -9.10 5.39
N GLN A 196 -14.44 -9.15 6.36
CA GLN A 196 -14.71 -8.91 7.78
C GLN A 196 -14.21 -7.54 8.24
N CYS A 197 -13.83 -6.66 7.30
CA CYS A 197 -13.18 -5.38 7.56
C CYS A 197 -11.84 -5.48 8.29
N ASN A 198 -11.12 -6.61 8.18
CA ASN A 198 -9.75 -6.67 8.62
C ASN A 198 -8.84 -6.02 7.58
N SER A 199 -7.86 -5.27 8.04
CA SER A 199 -6.91 -4.58 7.18
C SER A 199 -5.61 -5.36 7.04
N CYS A 200 -5.06 -5.39 5.81
CA CYS A 200 -3.79 -6.01 5.47
C CYS A 200 -2.90 -5.01 4.74
N ILE A 201 -1.73 -4.70 5.31
CA ILE A 201 -0.74 -3.82 4.67
C ILE A 201 -0.04 -4.58 3.55
N CYS A 202 0.00 -3.98 2.34
CA CYS A 202 0.70 -4.54 1.17
C CYS A 202 1.87 -3.66 0.72
N ASP A 203 2.60 -4.09 -0.31
CA ASP A 203 3.78 -3.41 -0.90
C ASP A 203 5.01 -3.34 0.00
N LEU A 204 5.07 -4.24 0.97
CA LEU A 204 6.20 -4.38 1.86
C LEU A 204 7.49 -4.70 1.09
N GLY A 205 8.60 -4.03 1.44
CA GLY A 205 9.93 -4.25 0.86
C GLY A 205 10.14 -3.62 -0.53
N LEU A 206 9.12 -2.99 -1.13
CA LEU A 206 9.28 -2.40 -2.46
C LEU A 206 10.01 -1.06 -2.42
N THR A 207 9.80 -0.24 -1.39
CA THR A 207 10.39 1.10 -1.30
C THR A 207 11.92 1.12 -1.40
N PRO A 208 12.68 0.27 -0.67
CA PRO A 208 14.15 0.32 -0.72
C PRO A 208 14.72 -0.15 -2.06
N ILE A 209 14.04 -1.04 -2.78
CA ILE A 209 14.53 -1.63 -4.04
C ILE A 209 14.13 -0.83 -5.28
N MET A 210 13.13 0.04 -5.16
CA MET A 210 12.61 0.84 -6.27
C MET A 210 13.33 2.19 -6.39
N ARG A 211 13.23 2.81 -7.58
CA ARG A 211 13.65 4.21 -7.77
C ARG A 211 12.90 5.13 -6.81
N SER A 212 13.59 6.13 -6.25
CA SER A 212 12.92 7.16 -5.45
C SER A 212 11.91 7.93 -6.29
N LEU A 213 10.74 8.19 -5.70
CA LEU A 213 9.72 9.02 -6.33
C LEU A 213 10.24 10.45 -6.53
N PRO A 214 9.78 11.16 -7.59
CA PRO A 214 10.02 12.60 -7.72
C PRO A 214 9.47 13.36 -6.51
N GLN A 215 10.15 14.47 -6.11
CA GLN A 215 9.74 15.27 -4.97
C GLN A 215 8.30 15.77 -5.09
N THR A 216 7.86 16.16 -6.29
CA THR A 216 6.47 16.55 -6.55
C THR A 216 5.47 15.45 -6.20
N THR A 217 5.79 14.20 -6.53
CA THR A 217 4.93 13.03 -6.20
C THR A 217 4.94 12.76 -4.71
N ILE A 218 6.08 12.90 -4.03
CA ILE A 218 6.19 12.76 -2.57
C ILE A 218 5.27 13.78 -1.89
N CYS A 219 5.40 15.06 -2.24
CA CYS A 219 4.59 16.14 -1.67
C CYS A 219 3.08 15.97 -1.98
N SER A 220 2.73 15.65 -3.23
CA SER A 220 1.32 15.54 -3.64
C SER A 220 0.60 14.32 -3.10
N SER A 221 1.31 13.32 -2.57
CA SER A 221 0.66 12.14 -1.99
C SER A 221 -0.04 12.42 -0.66
N GLY A 222 0.46 13.40 0.09
CA GLY A 222 -0.05 13.79 1.41
C GLY A 222 0.25 12.81 2.56
N TYR A 223 0.89 11.64 2.31
CA TYR A 223 1.20 10.64 3.34
C TYR A 223 2.64 10.66 3.83
N HIS A 224 3.55 11.23 3.05
CA HIS A 224 4.96 11.22 3.43
C HIS A 224 5.26 12.27 4.51
N ALA A 225 6.09 11.87 5.46
CA ALA A 225 6.57 12.76 6.51
C ALA A 225 7.39 13.93 5.91
N PRO A 226 7.32 15.13 6.51
CA PRO A 226 7.93 16.34 5.95
C PRO A 226 9.45 16.26 5.78
N GLU A 227 10.13 15.43 6.58
CA GLU A 227 11.57 15.20 6.47
C GLU A 227 11.97 14.32 5.27
N ILE A 228 11.00 13.65 4.63
CA ILE A 228 11.29 12.71 3.53
C ILE A 228 11.39 13.45 2.20
N THR A 229 12.61 13.55 1.70
CA THR A 229 12.94 14.07 0.36
C THR A 229 13.36 12.96 -0.61
N ASN A 230 13.57 11.75 -0.11
CA ASN A 230 13.94 10.57 -0.86
C ASN A 230 13.30 9.35 -0.21
N THR A 231 12.39 8.67 -0.91
CA THR A 231 11.63 7.53 -0.38
C THR A 231 12.51 6.36 0.06
N ARG A 232 13.70 6.21 -0.51
CA ARG A 232 14.68 5.19 -0.06
C ARG A 232 15.31 5.48 1.30
N LYS A 233 15.11 6.66 1.85
CA LYS A 233 15.61 7.08 3.18
C LYS A 233 14.47 7.16 4.21
N CYS A 234 13.37 6.49 3.97
CA CYS A 234 12.30 6.36 4.95
C CYS A 234 12.81 5.67 6.22
N THR A 235 12.20 6.02 7.33
CA THR A 235 12.51 5.49 8.66
C THR A 235 11.23 4.96 9.30
N GLN A 236 11.32 4.18 10.38
CA GLN A 236 10.14 3.76 11.13
C GLN A 236 9.33 4.96 11.64
N PHE A 237 9.98 6.06 12.03
CA PHE A 237 9.28 7.30 12.39
C PHE A 237 8.54 7.95 11.20
N SER A 238 9.04 7.81 9.97
CA SER A 238 8.30 8.28 8.80
C SER A 238 7.10 7.39 8.48
N ASP A 239 7.16 6.07 8.76
CA ASP A 239 6.00 5.17 8.67
C ASP A 239 4.96 5.52 9.73
N VAL A 240 5.39 5.91 10.94
CA VAL A 240 4.50 6.40 12.00
C VAL A 240 3.77 7.67 11.56
N TYR A 241 4.44 8.59 10.89
CA TYR A 241 3.75 9.74 10.31
C TYR A 241 2.69 9.31 9.29
N SER A 242 3.06 8.40 8.40
CA SER A 242 2.16 7.93 7.35
C SER A 242 0.93 7.20 7.89
N ILE A 243 1.07 6.35 8.94
CA ILE A 243 -0.09 5.75 9.61
C ILE A 243 -0.93 6.81 10.33
N GLY A 244 -0.31 7.83 10.93
CA GLY A 244 -1.03 8.96 11.50
C GLY A 244 -1.94 9.64 10.48
N VAL A 245 -1.45 9.86 9.26
CA VAL A 245 -2.28 10.40 8.16
C VAL A 245 -3.43 9.46 7.82
N VAL A 246 -3.22 8.13 7.80
CA VAL A 246 -4.29 7.15 7.57
C VAL A 246 -5.35 7.20 8.69
N LEU A 247 -4.96 7.35 9.96
CA LEU A 247 -5.90 7.52 11.07
C LEU A 247 -6.74 8.79 10.89
N LEU A 248 -6.11 9.89 10.52
CA LEU A 248 -6.80 11.16 10.23
C LEU A 248 -7.73 11.04 9.00
N GLU A 249 -7.33 10.31 7.96
CA GLU A 249 -8.16 10.00 6.80
C GLU A 249 -9.40 9.18 7.18
N LEU A 250 -9.25 8.18 8.07
CA LEU A 250 -10.36 7.36 8.59
C LEU A 250 -11.39 8.20 9.36
N ILE A 251 -10.97 9.20 10.12
CA ILE A 251 -11.86 10.02 10.93
C ILE A 251 -12.56 11.09 10.11
N THR A 252 -11.84 11.69 9.16
CA THR A 252 -12.34 12.85 8.41
C THR A 252 -13.07 12.47 7.13
N GLY A 253 -12.84 11.25 6.61
CA GLY A 253 -13.31 10.86 5.29
C GLY A 253 -12.68 11.69 4.15
N LYS A 254 -11.64 12.49 4.42
CA LYS A 254 -10.97 13.36 3.45
C LYS A 254 -9.71 12.72 2.92
N SER A 255 -9.51 12.75 1.61
CA SER A 255 -8.31 12.23 0.97
C SER A 255 -7.12 13.17 1.17
N PRO A 256 -5.98 12.67 1.70
CA PRO A 256 -4.76 13.47 1.88
C PRO A 256 -4.17 13.99 0.56
N ALA A 257 -4.44 13.33 -0.56
CA ALA A 257 -3.92 13.67 -1.88
C ALA A 257 -4.73 14.76 -2.62
N ARG A 258 -5.79 15.29 -2.01
CA ARG A 258 -6.62 16.34 -2.62
C ARG A 258 -6.43 17.65 -1.86
N PRO A 259 -6.38 18.80 -2.57
CA PRO A 259 -6.42 20.09 -1.92
C PRO A 259 -7.67 20.22 -1.03
N LEU A 260 -7.50 20.67 0.21
CA LEU A 260 -8.56 20.79 1.21
C LEU A 260 -9.03 22.24 1.40
N SER A 261 -8.32 23.19 0.79
CA SER A 261 -8.62 24.63 0.81
C SER A 261 -8.26 25.26 -0.53
N GLU A 262 -8.63 26.53 -0.72
CA GLU A 262 -8.18 27.34 -1.86
C GLU A 262 -6.65 27.50 -1.91
N ASP A 263 -5.97 27.30 -0.77
CA ASP A 263 -4.52 27.13 -0.72
C ASP A 263 -4.14 25.72 -1.16
N GLU A 264 -3.71 25.58 -2.41
CA GLU A 264 -3.31 24.30 -3.04
C GLU A 264 -2.21 23.52 -2.28
N ASN A 265 -1.59 24.12 -1.25
CA ASN A 265 -0.45 23.55 -0.51
C ASN A 265 -0.78 23.02 0.88
N MET A 266 -2.03 23.05 1.33
CA MET A 266 -2.39 22.59 2.68
C MET A 266 -2.68 21.09 2.70
N ASP A 267 -1.81 20.29 3.34
CA ASP A 267 -2.03 18.87 3.57
C ASP A 267 -3.09 18.61 4.66
N LEU A 268 -3.58 17.35 4.75
CA LEU A 268 -4.63 16.95 5.68
C LEU A 268 -4.25 17.23 7.14
N ALA A 269 -3.02 16.91 7.54
CA ALA A 269 -2.55 17.11 8.91
C ALA A 269 -2.49 18.60 9.27
N SER A 270 -2.01 19.46 8.38
CA SER A 270 -1.97 20.91 8.57
C SER A 270 -3.35 21.52 8.62
N TRP A 271 -4.27 21.05 7.77
CA TRP A 271 -5.68 21.48 7.79
C TRP A 271 -6.33 21.14 9.13
N ILE A 272 -6.20 19.91 9.61
CA ILE A 272 -6.78 19.50 10.91
C ILE A 272 -6.21 20.34 12.05
N ARG A 273 -4.89 20.55 12.09
CA ARG A 273 -4.27 21.41 13.13
C ARG A 273 -4.85 22.82 13.10
N SER A 274 -5.09 23.39 11.92
CA SER A 274 -5.65 24.73 11.80
C SER A 274 -7.08 24.82 12.31
N VAL A 275 -7.89 23.78 12.09
CA VAL A 275 -9.29 23.72 12.58
C VAL A 275 -9.31 23.51 14.08
N VAL A 276 -8.57 22.53 14.60
CA VAL A 276 -8.50 22.21 16.04
C VAL A 276 -7.94 23.37 16.86
N SER A 277 -7.03 24.18 16.30
CA SER A 277 -6.47 25.35 17.01
C SER A 277 -7.42 26.54 17.13
N LYS A 278 -8.43 26.62 16.26
CA LYS A 278 -9.38 27.75 16.27
C LYS A 278 -10.55 27.52 17.19
N GLU A 279 -11.19 26.40 17.06
CA GLU A 279 -12.26 25.90 17.95
C GLU A 279 -12.44 24.41 17.65
N TRP A 280 -12.73 23.59 18.68
CA TRP A 280 -13.11 22.18 18.48
C TRP A 280 -14.47 22.13 17.78
N THR A 281 -14.47 22.15 16.47
CA THR A 281 -15.67 22.07 15.67
C THR A 281 -15.86 20.65 15.12
N GLY A 282 -17.10 20.16 15.11
CA GLY A 282 -17.46 18.89 14.48
C GLY A 282 -17.12 18.82 12.98
N GLU A 283 -16.65 19.92 12.39
CA GLU A 283 -16.25 20.04 10.98
C GLU A 283 -15.07 19.12 10.58
N VAL A 284 -14.26 18.68 11.56
CA VAL A 284 -13.15 17.75 11.30
C VAL A 284 -13.67 16.37 10.94
N PHE A 285 -14.78 15.93 11.56
CA PHE A 285 -15.25 14.57 11.44
C PHE A 285 -16.04 14.32 10.16
N ASP A 286 -15.95 13.07 9.67
CA ASP A 286 -16.73 12.62 8.53
C ASP A 286 -18.23 12.72 8.83
N ILE A 287 -18.97 13.33 7.91
CA ILE A 287 -20.42 13.46 8.01
C ILE A 287 -21.13 12.09 8.11
N GLU A 288 -20.52 11.03 7.59
CA GLU A 288 -21.03 9.67 7.71
C GLU A 288 -20.94 9.15 9.14
N LEU A 289 -19.86 9.51 9.89
CA LEU A 289 -19.68 9.18 11.30
C LEU A 289 -20.58 10.01 12.21
N LEU A 290 -20.78 11.29 11.92
CA LEU A 290 -21.64 12.18 12.70
C LEU A 290 -23.13 11.75 12.73
N LYS A 291 -23.52 10.79 11.90
CA LYS A 291 -24.87 10.17 11.95
C LYS A 291 -24.98 9.10 13.04
N GLN A 292 -23.87 8.64 13.59
CA GLN A 292 -23.82 7.67 14.66
C GLN A 292 -23.76 8.42 16.00
N THR A 293 -24.46 7.94 17.00
CA THR A 293 -24.51 8.56 18.33
C THR A 293 -23.69 7.76 19.32
N GLY A 294 -23.05 8.46 20.26
CA GLY A 294 -22.32 7.85 21.38
C GLY A 294 -20.88 7.40 21.03
N ILE A 295 -20.31 7.92 19.94
CA ILE A 295 -18.94 7.63 19.49
C ILE A 295 -18.04 8.89 19.49
N GLU A 296 -18.56 10.01 20.01
CA GLU A 296 -17.90 11.31 19.90
C GLU A 296 -16.57 11.34 20.67
N GLU A 297 -16.54 10.76 21.88
CA GLU A 297 -15.33 10.69 22.72
C GLU A 297 -14.27 9.80 22.06
N GLU A 298 -14.67 8.66 21.50
CA GLU A 298 -13.81 7.70 20.81
C GLU A 298 -13.19 8.31 19.54
N MET A 299 -13.97 9.06 18.76
CA MET A 299 -13.47 9.79 17.59
C MET A 299 -12.43 10.84 17.99
N VAL A 300 -12.64 11.53 19.11
CA VAL A 300 -11.70 12.52 19.65
C VAL A 300 -10.40 11.84 20.10
N GLU A 301 -10.47 10.69 20.77
CA GLU A 301 -9.29 9.92 21.15
C GLU A 301 -8.47 9.49 19.93
N MET A 302 -9.12 8.95 18.90
CA MET A 302 -8.42 8.58 17.66
C MET A 302 -7.83 9.80 16.95
N LEU A 303 -8.51 10.95 16.95
CA LEU A 303 -7.98 12.19 16.41
C LEU A 303 -6.68 12.62 17.13
N GLN A 304 -6.66 12.54 18.46
CA GLN A 304 -5.48 12.87 19.27
C GLN A 304 -4.30 11.93 18.95
N ILE A 305 -4.57 10.62 18.81
CA ILE A 305 -3.56 9.63 18.39
C ILE A 305 -3.00 9.98 17.00
N GLY A 306 -3.89 10.25 16.05
CA GLY A 306 -3.48 10.64 14.70
C GLY A 306 -2.62 11.91 14.70
N LEU A 307 -3.00 12.93 15.47
CA LEU A 307 -2.24 14.18 15.60
C LEU A 307 -0.87 13.97 16.25
N ALA A 308 -0.76 13.10 17.24
CA ALA A 308 0.52 12.74 17.86
C ALA A 308 1.45 12.04 16.85
N CYS A 309 0.92 11.14 16.03
CA CYS A 309 1.67 10.43 14.99
C CYS A 309 2.22 11.39 13.92
N VAL A 310 1.48 12.44 13.55
CA VAL A 310 1.91 13.40 12.52
C VAL A 310 2.72 14.58 13.08
N ALA A 311 3.32 14.45 14.26
CA ALA A 311 4.23 15.48 14.80
C ALA A 311 5.33 15.81 13.80
N LEU A 312 5.68 17.12 13.71
CA LEU A 312 6.66 17.59 12.71
C LEU A 312 8.05 17.00 12.94
N LYS A 313 8.47 16.89 14.21
CA LYS A 313 9.76 16.29 14.55
C LYS A 313 9.59 14.79 14.73
N PRO A 314 10.41 13.95 14.06
CA PRO A 314 10.31 12.50 14.16
C PRO A 314 10.37 11.95 15.60
N GLN A 315 11.22 12.54 16.44
CA GLN A 315 11.38 12.11 17.85
C GLN A 315 10.20 12.43 18.75
N ASP A 316 9.29 13.30 18.33
CA ASP A 316 8.08 13.66 19.08
C ASP A 316 6.91 12.71 18.77
N ARG A 317 7.10 11.78 17.79
CA ARG A 317 6.12 10.77 17.39
C ARG A 317 6.21 9.56 18.34
N PRO A 318 5.07 8.97 18.73
CA PRO A 318 5.09 7.75 19.54
C PRO A 318 5.69 6.56 18.77
N HIS A 319 6.15 5.53 19.50
CA HIS A 319 6.53 4.26 18.86
C HIS A 319 5.28 3.50 18.38
N ILE A 320 5.43 2.66 17.36
CA ILE A 320 4.27 1.93 16.79
C ILE A 320 3.58 1.03 17.82
N THR A 321 4.33 0.45 18.76
CA THR A 321 3.77 -0.36 19.85
C THR A 321 2.86 0.45 20.78
N ASP A 322 3.23 1.70 21.06
CA ASP A 322 2.42 2.60 21.87
C ASP A 322 1.13 2.98 21.12
N ILE A 323 1.22 3.23 19.82
CA ILE A 323 0.06 3.52 18.96
C ILE A 323 -0.91 2.33 18.96
N VAL A 324 -0.43 1.09 18.85
CA VAL A 324 -1.27 -0.11 18.94
C VAL A 324 -2.04 -0.12 20.27
N ASN A 325 -1.33 0.10 21.38
CA ASN A 325 -1.95 0.11 22.71
C ASN A 325 -2.98 1.26 22.86
N MET A 326 -2.64 2.46 22.40
CA MET A 326 -3.54 3.62 22.43
C MET A 326 -4.83 3.38 21.64
N ILE A 327 -4.74 2.87 20.40
CA ILE A 327 -5.92 2.60 19.59
C ILE A 327 -6.77 1.46 20.20
N GLN A 328 -6.13 0.44 20.77
CA GLN A 328 -6.84 -0.66 21.44
C GLN A 328 -7.52 -0.26 22.74
N SER A 329 -7.09 0.81 23.40
CA SER A 329 -7.73 1.34 24.61
C SER A 329 -8.99 2.16 24.33
N ILE A 330 -9.22 2.55 23.07
CA ILE A 330 -10.49 3.19 22.66
C ILE A 330 -11.63 2.18 22.89
N PRO A 331 -12.69 2.55 23.63
CA PRO A 331 -13.85 1.68 23.87
C PRO A 331 -14.45 1.15 22.56
N GLN A 332 -15.09 -0.03 22.62
CA GLN A 332 -15.76 -0.68 21.46
C GLN A 332 -17.25 -0.85 21.76
#